data_6b49033ea4196ef5cf2a7769684101d5
#
_entry.id   6b49033ea4196ef5cf2a7769684101d5
#
_cell.length_a   1.000
_cell.length_b   1.000
_cell.length_c   1.000
_cell.angle_alpha   90.00
_cell.angle_beta   90.00
_cell.angle_gamma   90.00
#
_symmetry.space_group_name_H-M   'P 1'
#
loop_
_entity.id
_entity.type
_entity.pdbx_description
1 polymer ?
#
loop_
_entity_poly.entity_id
_entity_poly.type
_entity_poly.pdbx_seq_one_letter_code
_entity_poly.pdbx_strand_id
1 'polypeptide(L)'
;YVMNSSYEVFKCLYNGENPANPQGQNATSEPSTGSGQYSNGIYTESAGAGYIWKYMFTLPTDDVLRFLSSDFMPVVLSTNASRQSTEAAAVAGRIDAVIVEDAGTNLPAAQTVYTAIRGDGTSGVAKIVTTAGGAIESASVQAVGSGYTYATVNLANGNLFSDTGLSSG
;
A
#
# COMPACT_ATOMS: atom_id res chain seq x y z
N TYR A 1 -4.78 -5.50 -13.02
CA TYR A 1 -5.38 -6.38 -12.02
C TYR A 1 -4.72 -7.75 -12.09
N VAL A 2 -4.61 -8.40 -10.95
CA VAL A 2 -4.16 -9.80 -10.82
C VAL A 2 -5.14 -10.56 -9.94
N MET A 3 -5.20 -11.86 -10.14
CA MET A 3 -5.96 -12.78 -9.30
C MET A 3 -4.99 -13.81 -8.74
N ASN A 4 -5.07 -14.08 -7.44
CA ASN A 4 -4.24 -15.07 -6.78
C ASN A 4 -4.87 -16.48 -6.81
N SER A 5 -4.13 -17.45 -6.28
CA SER A 5 -4.57 -18.85 -6.19
C SER A 5 -5.81 -19.08 -5.30
N SER A 6 -6.14 -18.12 -4.45
CA SER A 6 -7.35 -18.10 -3.62
C SER A 6 -8.51 -17.31 -4.26
N TYR A 7 -8.40 -16.98 -5.55
CA TYR A 7 -9.38 -16.18 -6.30
C TYR A 7 -9.61 -14.78 -5.74
N GLU A 8 -8.68 -14.25 -4.98
CA GLU A 8 -8.67 -12.87 -4.54
C GLU A 8 -8.15 -11.97 -5.66
N VAL A 9 -8.85 -10.90 -5.96
CA VAL A 9 -8.50 -9.95 -7.02
C VAL A 9 -7.90 -8.69 -6.43
N PHE A 10 -6.75 -8.30 -6.96
CA PHE A 10 -6.00 -7.12 -6.55
C PHE A 10 -5.78 -6.17 -7.72
N LYS A 11 -5.78 -4.87 -7.41
CA LYS A 11 -5.39 -3.79 -8.33
C LYS A 11 -3.97 -3.34 -7.99
N CYS A 12 -3.09 -3.29 -8.99
CA CYS A 12 -1.77 -2.71 -8.83
C CYS A 12 -1.89 -1.19 -8.62
N LEU A 13 -1.27 -0.68 -7.56
CA LEU A 13 -1.11 0.74 -7.28
C LEU A 13 0.29 1.22 -7.65
N TYR A 14 1.29 0.35 -7.47
CA TYR A 14 2.68 0.64 -7.76
C TYR A 14 3.41 -0.65 -8.18
N ASN A 15 4.25 -0.57 -9.18
CA ASN A 15 4.93 -1.70 -9.81
C ASN A 15 6.44 -1.78 -9.52
N GLY A 16 6.91 -1.05 -8.51
CA GLY A 16 8.31 -1.04 -8.13
C GLY A 16 9.22 -0.28 -9.11
N GLU A 17 8.68 0.63 -9.93
CA GLU A 17 9.49 1.45 -10.82
C GLU A 17 10.46 2.33 -10.02
N ASN A 18 11.65 2.55 -10.57
CA ASN A 18 12.67 3.42 -10.01
C ASN A 18 13.61 3.86 -11.14
N PRO A 19 14.55 4.81 -10.89
CA PRO A 19 15.46 5.30 -11.94
C PRO A 19 16.29 4.22 -12.64
N ALA A 20 16.60 3.10 -11.95
CA ALA A 20 17.31 1.97 -12.53
C ALA A 20 16.39 1.03 -13.35
N ASN A 21 15.10 1.01 -13.02
CA ASN A 21 14.07 0.18 -13.66
C ASN A 21 12.80 0.99 -13.95
N PRO A 22 12.84 1.90 -14.94
CA PRO A 22 11.72 2.79 -15.24
C PRO A 22 10.47 2.07 -15.79
N GLN A 23 10.60 0.81 -16.19
CA GLN A 23 9.49 -0.06 -16.62
C GLN A 23 8.83 -0.82 -15.44
N GLY A 24 9.33 -0.61 -14.22
CA GLY A 24 8.98 -1.40 -13.06
C GLY A 24 9.77 -2.71 -12.95
N GLN A 25 9.44 -3.51 -11.97
CA GLN A 25 10.10 -4.78 -11.68
C GLN A 25 9.10 -5.94 -11.83
N ASN A 26 9.60 -7.17 -11.85
CA ASN A 26 8.73 -8.34 -11.75
C ASN A 26 8.32 -8.56 -10.29
N ALA A 27 7.05 -8.81 -10.05
CA ALA A 27 6.58 -9.22 -8.72
C ALA A 27 7.28 -10.54 -8.32
N THR A 28 7.69 -10.63 -7.06
CA THR A 28 8.39 -11.80 -6.51
C THR A 28 7.47 -12.67 -5.65
N SER A 29 6.32 -12.15 -5.27
CA SER A 29 5.33 -12.86 -4.46
C SER A 29 3.89 -12.56 -4.90
N GLU A 30 3.04 -13.54 -4.68
CA GLU A 30 1.59 -13.43 -4.94
C GLU A 30 0.93 -12.61 -3.84
N PRO A 31 0.16 -11.54 -4.16
CA PRO A 31 -0.55 -10.79 -3.14
C PRO A 31 -1.65 -11.64 -2.52
N SER A 32 -1.81 -11.56 -1.19
CA SER A 32 -2.84 -12.31 -0.45
C SER A 32 -3.29 -11.57 0.79
N THR A 33 -4.61 -11.62 1.07
CA THR A 33 -5.19 -11.08 2.31
C THR A 33 -4.76 -11.83 3.55
N GLY A 34 -4.34 -13.10 3.41
CA GLY A 34 -3.80 -13.94 4.48
C GLY A 34 -2.33 -13.67 4.81
N SER A 35 -1.64 -12.81 4.07
CA SER A 35 -0.24 -12.47 4.30
C SER A 35 -0.07 -11.48 5.45
N GLY A 36 1.01 -11.62 6.23
CA GLY A 36 1.43 -10.61 7.20
C GLY A 36 1.80 -9.25 6.59
N GLN A 37 1.92 -9.17 5.28
CA GLN A 37 2.18 -7.96 4.50
C GLN A 37 0.90 -7.24 4.05
N TYR A 38 -0.26 -7.82 4.36
CA TYR A 38 -1.56 -7.24 4.08
C TYR A 38 -2.08 -6.47 5.28
N SER A 39 -2.39 -5.19 5.09
CA SER A 39 -2.98 -4.34 6.11
C SER A 39 -3.88 -3.28 5.47
N ASN A 40 -5.02 -2.97 6.10
CA ASN A 40 -5.93 -1.92 5.67
C ASN A 40 -6.38 -1.99 4.18
N GLY A 41 -6.52 -3.20 3.64
CA GLY A 41 -6.90 -3.40 2.24
C GLY A 41 -5.73 -3.34 1.25
N ILE A 42 -4.51 -3.16 1.74
CA ILE A 42 -3.29 -3.03 0.94
C ILE A 42 -2.34 -4.18 1.26
N TYR A 43 -1.81 -4.80 0.21
CA TYR A 43 -0.68 -5.72 0.28
C TYR A 43 0.56 -4.98 -0.25
N THR A 44 1.62 -4.94 0.54
CA THR A 44 2.91 -4.37 0.15
C THR A 44 3.94 -5.47 0.08
N GLU A 45 4.46 -5.73 -1.11
CA GLU A 45 5.50 -6.74 -1.29
C GLU A 45 6.75 -6.37 -0.51
N SER A 46 7.35 -7.35 0.18
CA SER A 46 8.58 -7.11 0.92
C SER A 46 9.75 -6.81 -0.02
N ALA A 47 10.78 -6.19 0.55
CA ALA A 47 11.96 -5.63 -0.10
C ALA A 47 12.44 -6.37 -1.35
N GLY A 48 12.57 -5.62 -2.45
CA GLY A 48 13.14 -6.06 -3.71
C GLY A 48 12.31 -5.71 -4.93
N ALA A 49 11.05 -6.07 -4.99
CA ALA A 49 10.18 -5.75 -6.12
C ALA A 49 9.33 -4.49 -5.88
N GLY A 50 8.97 -4.22 -4.64
CA GLY A 50 8.30 -2.97 -4.24
C GLY A 50 6.87 -2.82 -4.73
N TYR A 51 6.22 -3.91 -5.17
CA TYR A 51 4.82 -3.85 -5.59
C TYR A 51 3.90 -3.48 -4.44
N ILE A 52 2.88 -2.65 -4.74
CA ILE A 52 1.80 -2.29 -3.84
C ILE A 52 0.47 -2.63 -4.52
N TRP A 53 -0.32 -3.47 -3.86
CA TRP A 53 -1.57 -4.00 -4.37
C TRP A 53 -2.74 -3.63 -3.47
N LYS A 54 -3.85 -3.19 -4.05
CA LYS A 54 -5.10 -2.96 -3.35
C LYS A 54 -6.05 -4.14 -3.57
N TYR A 55 -6.54 -4.73 -2.48
CA TYR A 55 -7.58 -5.75 -2.54
C TYR A 55 -8.89 -5.16 -3.06
N MET A 56 -9.55 -5.89 -3.96
CA MET A 56 -10.80 -5.48 -4.58
C MET A 56 -11.97 -6.34 -4.14
N PHE A 57 -11.87 -7.65 -4.36
CA PHE A 57 -12.90 -8.64 -4.02
C PHE A 57 -12.34 -10.06 -4.17
N THR A 58 -13.10 -11.04 -3.67
CA THR A 58 -12.85 -12.46 -3.91
C THR A 58 -13.93 -13.01 -4.83
N LEU A 59 -13.54 -13.77 -5.85
CA LEU A 59 -14.49 -14.42 -6.76
C LEU A 59 -15.20 -15.57 -6.05
N PRO A 60 -16.55 -15.65 -6.12
CA PRO A 60 -17.29 -16.82 -5.66
C PRO A 60 -16.94 -18.06 -6.50
N THR A 61 -16.92 -19.22 -5.86
CA THR A 61 -16.60 -20.49 -6.54
C THR A 61 -17.53 -20.75 -7.75
N ASP A 62 -18.80 -20.39 -7.65
CA ASP A 62 -19.76 -20.55 -8.75
C ASP A 62 -19.40 -19.70 -9.97
N ASP A 63 -18.92 -18.47 -9.75
CA ASP A 63 -18.47 -17.59 -10.84
C ASP A 63 -17.15 -18.09 -11.45
N VAL A 64 -16.26 -18.60 -10.63
CA VAL A 64 -15.01 -19.24 -11.08
C VAL A 64 -15.32 -20.42 -11.99
N LEU A 65 -16.19 -21.33 -11.57
CA LEU A 65 -16.51 -22.54 -12.33
C LEU A 65 -17.24 -22.27 -13.65
N ARG A 66 -18.00 -21.16 -13.73
CA ARG A 66 -18.82 -20.84 -14.89
C ARG A 66 -18.18 -19.89 -15.88
N PHE A 67 -17.38 -18.92 -15.39
CA PHE A 67 -16.99 -17.76 -16.19
C PHE A 67 -15.49 -17.50 -16.23
N LEU A 68 -14.68 -18.13 -15.35
CA LEU A 68 -13.23 -17.94 -15.36
C LEU A 68 -12.61 -18.74 -16.50
N SER A 69 -11.76 -18.10 -17.29
CA SER A 69 -10.95 -18.74 -18.33
C SER A 69 -9.55 -18.12 -18.37
N SER A 70 -8.70 -18.58 -19.28
CA SER A 70 -7.38 -17.96 -19.53
C SER A 70 -7.45 -16.51 -19.98
N ASP A 71 -8.56 -16.12 -20.62
CA ASP A 71 -8.71 -14.83 -21.27
C ASP A 71 -9.68 -13.89 -20.52
N PHE A 72 -10.53 -14.43 -19.64
CA PHE A 72 -11.59 -13.69 -18.98
C PHE A 72 -11.64 -13.97 -17.48
N MET A 73 -11.70 -12.90 -16.70
CA MET A 73 -11.98 -12.93 -15.27
C MET A 73 -13.37 -12.30 -15.03
N PRO A 74 -14.29 -12.99 -14.34
CA PRO A 74 -15.60 -12.43 -14.04
C PRO A 74 -15.47 -11.25 -13.07
N VAL A 75 -16.38 -10.28 -13.22
CA VAL A 75 -16.54 -9.18 -12.26
C VAL A 75 -17.75 -9.49 -11.37
N VAL A 76 -17.52 -9.52 -10.07
CA VAL A 76 -18.56 -9.84 -9.09
C VAL A 76 -19.66 -8.78 -9.07
N LEU A 77 -20.88 -9.22 -8.81
CA LEU A 77 -22.05 -8.33 -8.66
C LEU A 77 -21.89 -7.41 -7.43
N SER A 78 -22.62 -6.29 -7.44
CA SER A 78 -22.68 -5.36 -6.30
C SER A 78 -23.22 -5.98 -5.01
N THR A 79 -23.92 -7.12 -5.11
CA THR A 79 -24.41 -7.89 -3.97
C THR A 79 -23.41 -8.87 -3.39
N ASN A 80 -22.21 -9.02 -4.00
CA ASN A 80 -21.16 -9.88 -3.48
C ASN A 80 -20.65 -9.36 -2.14
N ALA A 81 -20.60 -10.22 -1.12
CA ALA A 81 -20.26 -9.82 0.25
C ALA A 81 -18.83 -9.27 0.38
N SER A 82 -17.83 -9.83 -0.33
CA SER A 82 -16.46 -9.32 -0.27
C SER A 82 -16.33 -7.94 -0.91
N ARG A 83 -17.03 -7.72 -2.02
CA ARG A 83 -17.09 -6.40 -2.66
C ARG A 83 -17.79 -5.37 -1.78
N GLN A 84 -18.95 -5.70 -1.21
CA GLN A 84 -19.68 -4.83 -0.29
C GLN A 84 -18.84 -4.46 0.94
N SER A 85 -18.12 -5.43 1.50
CA SER A 85 -17.21 -5.19 2.62
C SER A 85 -16.10 -4.21 2.26
N THR A 86 -15.50 -4.35 1.07
CA THR A 86 -14.47 -3.44 0.57
C THR A 86 -15.03 -2.03 0.32
N GLU A 87 -16.22 -1.93 -0.27
CA GLU A 87 -16.90 -0.65 -0.51
C GLU A 87 -17.28 0.04 0.81
N ALA A 88 -17.77 -0.70 1.79
CA ALA A 88 -18.11 -0.17 3.11
C ALA A 88 -16.90 0.29 3.92
N ALA A 89 -15.74 -0.33 3.71
CA ALA A 89 -14.47 0.06 4.33
C ALA A 89 -13.77 1.22 3.59
N ALA A 90 -14.35 1.70 2.48
CA ALA A 90 -13.76 2.80 1.72
C ALA A 90 -13.89 4.13 2.49
N VAL A 91 -12.76 4.83 2.62
CA VAL A 91 -12.68 6.16 3.22
C VAL A 91 -12.32 7.15 2.13
N ALA A 92 -13.14 8.19 1.95
CA ALA A 92 -12.89 9.20 0.92
C ALA A 92 -11.58 9.93 1.23
N GLY A 93 -10.72 10.03 0.22
CA GLY A 93 -9.42 10.69 0.33
C GLY A 93 -8.45 10.01 1.31
N ARG A 94 -8.54 8.69 1.51
CA ARG A 94 -7.53 7.94 2.27
C ARG A 94 -6.23 7.81 1.46
N ILE A 95 -5.11 7.74 2.16
CA ILE A 95 -3.82 7.44 1.55
C ILE A 95 -3.62 5.92 1.54
N ASP A 96 -3.50 5.33 0.38
CA ASP A 96 -3.31 3.88 0.21
C ASP A 96 -1.83 3.48 0.13
N ALA A 97 -0.96 4.39 -0.37
CA ALA A 97 0.46 4.10 -0.55
C ALA A 97 1.31 5.37 -0.36
N VAL A 98 2.53 5.19 0.10
CA VAL A 98 3.60 6.18 0.08
C VAL A 98 4.73 5.60 -0.77
N ILE A 99 5.11 6.31 -1.82
CA ILE A 99 6.13 5.89 -2.77
C ILE A 99 7.38 6.75 -2.55
N VAL A 100 8.54 6.10 -2.51
CA VAL A 100 9.84 6.76 -2.37
C VAL A 100 10.37 7.04 -3.77
N GLU A 101 10.32 8.29 -4.21
CA GLU A 101 10.88 8.71 -5.50
C GLU A 101 12.40 8.94 -5.40
N ASP A 102 12.84 9.49 -4.27
CA ASP A 102 14.27 9.71 -3.96
C ASP A 102 14.52 9.30 -2.51
N ALA A 103 15.43 8.37 -2.33
CA ALA A 103 15.80 7.88 -1.00
C ALA A 103 16.55 8.92 -0.15
N GLY A 104 17.04 9.98 -0.76
CA GLY A 104 17.77 11.04 -0.09
C GLY A 104 19.06 10.59 0.62
N THR A 105 19.65 11.50 1.36
CA THR A 105 20.84 11.26 2.18
C THR A 105 20.80 12.11 3.45
N ASN A 106 21.67 11.80 4.42
CA ASN A 106 21.81 12.57 5.68
C ASN A 106 20.58 12.55 6.60
N LEU A 107 19.69 11.58 6.45
CA LEU A 107 18.65 11.31 7.43
C LEU A 107 19.25 10.59 8.67
N PRO A 108 18.57 10.58 9.82
CA PRO A 108 18.99 9.78 10.98
C PRO A 108 19.14 8.30 10.57
N ALA A 109 20.31 7.72 10.86
CA ALA A 109 20.69 6.39 10.41
C ALA A 109 19.96 5.28 11.19
N ALA A 110 19.60 4.21 10.51
CA ALA A 110 19.02 2.97 11.06
C ALA A 110 17.84 3.22 12.03
N GLN A 111 16.92 4.08 11.62
CA GLN A 111 15.76 4.45 12.44
C GLN A 111 14.44 4.14 11.76
N THR A 112 13.42 3.89 12.58
CA THR A 112 12.01 3.95 12.16
C THR A 112 11.44 5.27 12.68
N VAL A 113 10.93 6.07 11.76
CA VAL A 113 10.34 7.36 12.08
C VAL A 113 8.91 7.45 11.55
N TYR A 114 8.07 8.16 12.28
CA TYR A 114 6.70 8.43 11.88
C TYR A 114 6.56 9.92 11.55
N THR A 115 5.92 10.23 10.44
CA THR A 115 5.72 11.62 10.02
C THR A 115 4.29 11.85 9.56
N ALA A 116 3.74 13.00 9.91
CA ALA A 116 2.42 13.38 9.44
C ALA A 116 2.43 13.58 7.91
N ILE A 117 1.45 13.01 7.25
CA ILE A 117 1.16 13.28 5.85
C ILE A 117 0.44 14.65 5.81
N ARG A 118 1.00 15.59 5.08
CA ARG A 118 0.49 16.95 4.95
C ARG A 118 -0.27 17.11 3.64
N GLY A 119 -1.35 17.89 3.67
CA GLY A 119 -2.22 18.17 2.54
C GLY A 119 -3.49 18.84 3.01
N ASP A 120 -4.55 18.70 2.26
CA ASP A 120 -5.89 19.20 2.57
C ASP A 120 -6.72 18.23 3.43
N GLY A 121 -6.23 16.99 3.61
CA GLY A 121 -6.83 15.98 4.49
C GLY A 121 -6.28 15.99 5.91
N THR A 122 -6.67 15.00 6.72
CA THR A 122 -6.33 14.91 8.14
C THR A 122 -5.90 13.49 8.56
N SER A 123 -5.12 13.41 9.63
CA SER A 123 -4.79 12.18 10.36
C SER A 123 -3.99 11.13 9.57
N GLY A 124 -3.43 11.47 8.41
CA GLY A 124 -2.52 10.60 7.69
C GLY A 124 -1.14 10.56 8.36
N VAL A 125 -0.58 9.36 8.52
CA VAL A 125 0.77 9.16 9.06
C VAL A 125 1.53 8.18 8.18
N ALA A 126 2.73 8.56 7.76
CA ALA A 126 3.68 7.69 7.08
C ALA A 126 4.70 7.13 8.09
N LYS A 127 5.03 5.84 7.93
CA LYS A 127 6.15 5.17 8.58
C LYS A 127 7.31 5.11 7.60
N ILE A 128 8.46 5.63 7.99
CA ILE A 128 9.69 5.66 7.20
C ILE A 128 10.77 4.87 7.95
N VAL A 129 11.44 3.98 7.25
CA VAL A 129 12.61 3.26 7.76
C VAL A 129 13.84 3.77 7.02
N THR A 130 14.91 4.06 7.75
CA THR A 130 16.17 4.53 7.17
C THR A 130 17.27 3.50 7.29
N THR A 131 18.15 3.49 6.29
CA THR A 131 19.37 2.66 6.26
C THR A 131 20.41 3.15 7.27
N ALA A 132 21.44 2.34 7.53
CA ALA A 132 22.61 2.75 8.30
C ALA A 132 23.38 3.93 7.65
N GLY A 133 23.22 4.15 6.34
CA GLY A 133 23.80 5.28 5.61
C GLY A 133 22.95 6.55 5.61
N GLY A 134 21.78 6.57 6.28
CA GLY A 134 20.92 7.74 6.34
C GLY A 134 20.16 8.03 5.05
N ALA A 135 19.82 7.00 4.27
CA ALA A 135 18.89 7.06 3.16
C ALA A 135 17.56 6.38 3.55
N ILE A 136 16.47 6.66 2.84
CA ILE A 136 15.21 5.93 3.04
C ILE A 136 15.36 4.51 2.51
N GLU A 137 15.13 3.52 3.36
CA GLU A 137 15.07 2.10 3.01
C GLU A 137 13.66 1.71 2.54
N SER A 138 12.65 2.17 3.28
CA SER A 138 11.26 1.90 2.96
C SER A 138 10.32 2.98 3.51
N ALA A 139 9.17 3.13 2.85
CA ALA A 139 8.06 3.95 3.31
C ALA A 139 6.75 3.17 3.25
N SER A 140 5.88 3.38 4.22
CA SER A 140 4.55 2.75 4.26
C SER A 140 3.53 3.66 4.95
N VAL A 141 2.25 3.37 4.74
CA VAL A 141 1.17 4.10 5.43
C VAL A 141 0.96 3.49 6.81
N GLN A 142 1.14 4.27 7.86
CA GLN A 142 0.84 3.87 9.24
C GLN A 142 -0.62 4.18 9.60
N ALA A 143 -1.09 5.38 9.23
CA ALA A 143 -2.50 5.76 9.35
C ALA A 143 -2.95 6.36 8.02
N VAL A 144 -4.08 5.87 7.51
CA VAL A 144 -4.54 6.20 6.15
C VAL A 144 -5.12 7.61 6.01
N GLY A 145 -5.52 8.23 7.13
CA GLY A 145 -6.17 9.53 7.11
C GLY A 145 -7.47 9.58 6.31
N SER A 146 -7.97 10.77 6.07
CA SER A 146 -9.18 11.00 5.26
C SER A 146 -9.20 12.41 4.67
N GLY A 147 -10.01 12.61 3.61
CA GLY A 147 -10.26 13.90 3.01
C GLY A 147 -9.12 14.44 2.14
N TYR A 148 -8.10 13.67 1.84
CA TYR A 148 -7.01 14.12 0.99
C TYR A 148 -7.42 14.15 -0.49
N THR A 149 -7.18 15.26 -1.17
CA THR A 149 -7.15 15.35 -2.64
C THR A 149 -5.72 15.52 -3.16
N TYR A 150 -4.82 16.04 -2.30
CA TYR A 150 -3.38 16.01 -2.50
C TYR A 150 -2.68 15.77 -1.17
N ALA A 151 -1.50 15.17 -1.22
CA ALA A 151 -0.72 14.87 -0.03
C ALA A 151 0.78 14.90 -0.32
N THR A 152 1.56 15.32 0.68
CA THR A 152 3.02 15.31 0.64
C THR A 152 3.59 14.82 1.97
N VAL A 153 4.78 14.21 1.91
CA VAL A 153 5.58 13.87 3.08
C VAL A 153 6.88 14.65 2.99
N ASN A 154 7.19 15.44 4.01
CA ASN A 154 8.41 16.22 4.06
C ASN A 154 9.23 15.82 5.30
N LEU A 155 10.43 15.32 5.07
CA LEU A 155 11.34 14.86 6.11
C LEU A 155 12.35 15.94 6.55
N ALA A 156 12.46 17.06 5.82
CA ALA A 156 13.52 18.07 5.99
C ALA A 156 13.33 18.98 7.22
N ASN A 157 12.17 19.02 7.87
CA ASN A 157 11.83 20.04 8.87
C ASN A 157 11.52 19.49 10.28
N GLY A 158 12.21 18.46 10.72
CA GLY A 158 12.14 18.03 12.12
C GLY A 158 10.79 17.47 12.61
N ASN A 159 9.87 17.17 11.70
CA ASN A 159 8.61 16.50 12.03
C ASN A 159 8.75 14.97 12.10
N LEU A 160 9.93 14.52 12.49
CA LEU A 160 10.22 13.10 12.69
C LEU A 160 9.86 12.77 14.13
N PHE A 161 8.81 12.01 14.34
CA PHE A 161 8.50 11.43 15.64
C PHE A 161 9.19 10.07 15.73
N SER A 162 10.10 9.90 16.68
CA SER A 162 10.65 8.56 16.98
C SER A 162 9.54 7.69 17.60
N ASP A 163 9.68 6.37 17.46
CA ASP A 163 8.73 5.33 17.90
C ASP A 163 8.32 5.40 19.39
N THR A 164 9.00 6.22 20.19
CA THR A 164 8.76 6.34 21.64
C THR A 164 7.59 7.25 22.03
N GLY A 165 6.85 7.84 21.08
CA GLY A 165 5.89 8.91 21.34
C GLY A 165 4.45 8.75 20.86
N LEU A 166 4.11 7.71 20.09
CA LEU A 166 2.73 7.44 19.69
C LEU A 166 2.09 6.45 20.67
N SER A 167 1.78 6.92 21.88
CA SER A 167 0.75 6.26 22.68
C SER A 167 -0.59 6.54 22.02
N SER A 168 -1.36 5.48 21.75
CA SER A 168 -2.74 5.51 21.32
C SER A 168 -3.57 6.48 22.17
N GLY A 169 -4.01 7.58 21.59
CA GLY A 169 -5.11 8.37 22.07
C GLY A 169 -6.36 8.05 21.29
#